data_0a48a8ec5874e0f9d548eb6a95b8ac2d
#
_entry.id   0a48a8ec5874e0f9d548eb6a95b8ac2d
#
_cell.length_a   1.000
_cell.length_b   1.000
_cell.length_c   1.000
_cell.angle_alpha   90.00
_cell.angle_beta   90.00
_cell.angle_gamma   90.00
#
_symmetry.space_group_name_H-M   'P 1'
#
loop_
_entity.id
_entity.type
_entity.pdbx_description
1 polymer ?
#
loop_
_entity_poly.entity_id
_entity_poly.type
_entity_poly.pdbx_seq_one_letter_code
_entity_poly.pdbx_strand_id
1 'polypeptide(L)'
;MRIISGKFKGRKINYTNLRSVRPTTDRTKESLFNILNQYFIFEQINALDLFSGSGNISYELASRGVTKITSVEKNIKCIKFIYNISKTLDIKLNIVNSSVLKFLNATKLKFDLIIADPPYSHSKEEIQALIDLVFRKNILNKKCRS
;
A
#
# COMPACT_ATOMS: atom_id res chain seq x y z
N MET A 1 -10.49 0.72 11.53
CA MET A 1 -9.35 1.53 11.09
C MET A 1 -9.76 2.97 10.87
N ARG A 2 -8.81 3.86 10.92
CA ARG A 2 -9.05 5.30 10.82
C ARG A 2 -7.92 5.94 10.03
N ILE A 3 -8.24 6.93 9.20
CA ILE A 3 -7.24 7.76 8.52
C ILE A 3 -6.69 8.76 9.53
N ILE A 4 -5.36 8.79 9.66
CA ILE A 4 -4.69 9.51 10.74
C ILE A 4 -4.50 10.99 10.41
N SER A 5 -4.13 11.30 9.17
CA SER A 5 -3.77 12.67 8.78
C SER A 5 -4.16 12.96 7.34
N GLY A 6 -4.09 14.23 6.95
CA GLY A 6 -4.32 14.67 5.59
C GLY A 6 -5.77 15.03 5.31
N LYS A 7 -6.14 15.00 4.04
CA LYS A 7 -7.46 15.44 3.55
C LYS A 7 -8.63 14.72 4.20
N PHE A 8 -8.45 13.42 4.52
CA PHE A 8 -9.50 12.57 5.09
C PHE A 8 -9.27 12.25 6.56
N LYS A 9 -8.48 13.06 7.25
CA LYS A 9 -8.17 12.84 8.68
C LYS A 9 -9.44 12.57 9.50
N GLY A 10 -9.38 11.52 10.32
CA GLY A 10 -10.46 11.14 11.22
C GLY A 10 -11.53 10.24 10.60
N ARG A 11 -11.52 10.03 9.28
CA ARG A 11 -12.48 9.12 8.63
C ARG A 11 -12.26 7.70 9.14
N LYS A 12 -13.33 7.09 9.62
CA LYS A 12 -13.34 5.69 10.04
C LYS A 12 -13.78 4.81 8.87
N ILE A 13 -13.13 3.67 8.71
CA ILE A 13 -13.43 2.71 7.67
C ILE A 13 -13.69 1.37 8.36
N ASN A 14 -14.90 0.85 8.18
CA ASN A 14 -15.30 -0.43 8.75
C ASN A 14 -14.94 -1.57 7.80
N TYR A 15 -14.08 -2.48 8.25
CA TYR A 15 -13.60 -3.62 7.47
C TYR A 15 -13.94 -4.97 8.10
N THR A 16 -14.92 -5.02 8.98
CA THR A 16 -15.26 -6.24 9.74
C THR A 16 -15.67 -7.43 8.88
N ASN A 17 -16.09 -7.18 7.64
CA ASN A 17 -16.47 -8.24 6.70
C ASN A 17 -15.28 -8.90 5.99
N LEU A 18 -14.07 -8.44 6.23
CA LEU A 18 -12.85 -8.98 5.63
C LEU A 18 -12.09 -9.85 6.63
N ARG A 19 -12.59 -11.07 6.84
CA ARG A 19 -12.08 -11.98 7.89
C ARG A 19 -10.61 -12.37 7.71
N SER A 20 -10.11 -12.38 6.49
CA SER A 20 -8.74 -12.79 6.19
C SER A 20 -7.72 -11.65 6.30
N VAL A 21 -8.17 -10.44 6.61
CA VAL A 21 -7.30 -9.27 6.66
C VAL A 21 -6.80 -9.06 8.07
N ARG A 22 -5.47 -9.02 8.21
CA ARG A 22 -4.83 -8.59 9.44
C ARG A 22 -4.89 -7.06 9.52
N PRO A 23 -5.47 -6.48 10.57
CA PRO A 23 -5.52 -5.03 10.69
C PRO A 23 -4.13 -4.47 11.05
N THR A 24 -3.71 -3.44 10.32
CA THR A 24 -2.60 -2.58 10.76
C THR A 24 -3.18 -1.59 11.76
N THR A 25 -2.64 -1.55 12.95
CA THR A 25 -3.16 -0.65 13.98
C THR A 25 -2.93 0.80 13.61
N ASP A 26 -3.77 1.70 14.11
CA ASP A 26 -3.63 3.13 13.90
C ASP A 26 -2.26 3.63 14.38
N ARG A 27 -1.82 3.12 15.53
CA ARG A 27 -0.53 3.49 16.11
C ARG A 27 0.65 3.08 15.22
N THR A 28 0.63 1.85 14.70
CA THR A 28 1.68 1.36 13.79
C THR A 28 1.71 2.18 12.51
N LYS A 29 0.54 2.47 11.96
CA LYS A 29 0.41 3.29 10.76
C LYS A 29 0.94 4.70 10.99
N GLU A 30 0.57 5.32 12.10
CA GLU A 30 1.05 6.66 12.46
C GLU A 30 2.57 6.69 12.58
N SER A 31 3.17 5.71 13.26
CA SER A 31 4.62 5.60 13.41
C SER A 31 5.32 5.47 12.06
N LEU A 32 4.79 4.63 11.17
CA LEU A 32 5.33 4.47 9.82
C LEU A 32 5.31 5.79 9.05
N PHE A 33 4.18 6.47 9.04
CA PHE A 33 4.04 7.70 8.26
C PHE A 33 4.81 8.87 8.86
N ASN A 34 5.03 8.90 10.17
CA ASN A 34 5.91 9.87 10.80
C ASN A 34 7.35 9.73 10.29
N ILE A 35 7.81 8.50 10.09
CA ILE A 35 9.12 8.23 9.49
C ILE A 35 9.14 8.66 8.02
N LEU A 36 8.15 8.21 7.24
CA LEU A 36 8.08 8.50 5.81
C LEU A 36 8.01 10.00 5.52
N ASN A 37 7.33 10.76 6.38
CA ASN A 37 7.19 12.20 6.24
C ASN A 37 8.53 12.93 6.28
N GLN A 38 9.58 12.32 6.85
CA GLN A 38 10.92 12.90 6.89
C GLN A 38 11.69 12.72 5.57
N TYR A 39 11.28 11.77 4.74
CA TYR A 39 12.01 11.39 3.54
C TYR A 39 11.29 11.71 2.23
N PHE A 40 9.98 11.90 2.26
CA PHE A 40 9.18 12.04 1.04
C PHE A 40 8.28 13.28 1.09
N ILE A 41 8.16 13.91 -0.06
CA ILE A 41 7.11 14.89 -0.34
C ILE A 41 6.00 14.13 -1.04
N PHE A 42 4.92 13.82 -0.33
CA PHE A 42 3.89 12.88 -0.79
C PHE A 42 3.25 13.30 -2.11
N GLU A 43 3.11 14.59 -2.38
CA GLU A 43 2.53 15.08 -3.64
C GLU A 43 3.39 14.80 -4.86
N GLN A 44 4.65 14.42 -4.67
CA GLN A 44 5.64 14.27 -5.75
C GLN A 44 6.00 12.82 -6.05
N ILE A 45 5.44 11.85 -5.32
CA ILE A 45 5.88 10.45 -5.44
C ILE A 45 4.82 9.54 -6.05
N ASN A 46 5.32 8.46 -6.68
CA ASN A 46 4.54 7.28 -7.04
C ASN A 46 4.71 6.25 -5.93
N ALA A 47 3.63 5.72 -5.40
CA ALA A 47 3.68 4.76 -4.32
C ALA A 47 3.07 3.42 -4.74
N LEU A 48 3.65 2.33 -4.23
CA LEU A 48 3.19 0.97 -4.43
C LEU A 48 2.87 0.37 -3.05
N ASP A 49 1.63 -0.09 -2.91
CA ASP A 49 1.14 -0.77 -1.72
C ASP A 49 0.97 -2.26 -2.04
N LEU A 50 1.93 -3.06 -1.62
CA LEU A 50 1.91 -4.51 -1.79
C LEU A 50 1.18 -5.16 -0.62
N PHE A 51 0.40 -6.20 -0.89
CA PHE A 51 -0.45 -6.85 0.12
C PHE A 51 -1.45 -5.85 0.73
N SER A 52 -2.18 -5.15 -0.14
CA SER A 52 -3.03 -4.02 0.28
C SER A 52 -4.13 -4.37 1.28
N GLY A 53 -4.62 -5.60 1.26
CA GLY A 53 -5.67 -6.06 2.18
C GLY A 53 -6.91 -5.18 2.12
N SER A 54 -7.24 -4.52 3.21
CA SER A 54 -8.38 -3.59 3.27
C SER A 54 -8.10 -2.23 2.61
N GLY A 55 -6.86 -2.00 2.18
CA GLY A 55 -6.46 -0.73 1.57
C GLY A 55 -6.01 0.34 2.55
N ASN A 56 -5.84 -0.01 3.82
CA ASN A 56 -5.53 0.94 4.89
C ASN A 56 -4.37 1.86 4.57
N ILE A 57 -3.27 1.31 4.08
CA ILE A 57 -2.07 2.10 3.72
C ILE A 57 -2.35 2.97 2.50
N SER A 58 -3.04 2.44 1.50
CA SER A 58 -3.37 3.20 0.28
C SER A 58 -4.23 4.43 0.59
N TYR A 59 -5.22 4.30 1.46
CA TYR A 59 -6.05 5.45 1.84
C TYR A 59 -5.26 6.50 2.60
N GLU A 60 -4.35 6.08 3.46
CA GLU A 60 -3.48 7.00 4.19
C GLU A 60 -2.54 7.75 3.25
N LEU A 61 -1.94 7.06 2.29
CA LEU A 61 -1.11 7.69 1.26
C LEU A 61 -1.89 8.74 0.48
N ALA A 62 -3.09 8.39 0.04
CA ALA A 62 -3.95 9.31 -0.71
C ALA A 62 -4.34 10.52 0.13
N SER A 63 -4.70 10.29 1.39
CA SER A 63 -5.08 11.36 2.32
C SER A 63 -3.94 12.35 2.54
N ARG A 64 -2.70 11.88 2.54
CA ARG A 64 -1.51 12.72 2.76
C ARG A 64 -0.96 13.37 1.50
N GLY A 65 -1.57 13.12 0.34
CA GLY A 65 -1.27 13.85 -0.88
C GLY A 65 -0.71 13.05 -2.03
N VAL A 66 -0.46 11.74 -1.86
CA VAL A 66 0.01 10.91 -2.97
C VAL A 66 -1.10 10.77 -4.01
N THR A 67 -0.83 11.14 -5.25
CA THR A 67 -1.82 11.08 -6.34
C THR A 67 -1.68 9.85 -7.21
N LYS A 68 -0.52 9.20 -7.21
CA LYS A 68 -0.25 8.00 -8.01
C LYS A 68 0.04 6.84 -7.08
N ILE A 69 -0.97 6.01 -6.85
CA ILE A 69 -0.90 4.86 -5.94
C ILE A 69 -1.33 3.62 -6.69
N THR A 70 -0.50 2.58 -6.64
CA THR A 70 -0.86 1.24 -7.12
C THR A 70 -1.03 0.33 -5.91
N SER A 71 -2.20 -0.30 -5.82
CA SER A 71 -2.56 -1.20 -4.73
C SER A 71 -2.67 -2.62 -5.27
N VAL A 72 -1.81 -3.51 -4.82
CA VAL A 72 -1.76 -4.90 -5.28
C VAL A 72 -2.32 -5.82 -4.21
N GLU A 73 -3.32 -6.61 -4.58
CA GLU A 73 -3.98 -7.54 -3.69
C GLU A 73 -4.53 -8.74 -4.49
N LYS A 74 -4.37 -9.94 -3.96
CA LYS A 74 -4.84 -11.14 -4.64
C LYS A 74 -6.27 -11.54 -4.27
N ASN A 75 -6.75 -11.15 -3.09
CA ASN A 75 -8.06 -11.52 -2.59
C ASN A 75 -9.14 -10.66 -3.22
N ILE A 76 -10.04 -11.29 -3.99
CA ILE A 76 -11.09 -10.55 -4.72
C ILE A 76 -12.06 -9.79 -3.79
N LYS A 77 -12.31 -10.30 -2.60
CA LYS A 77 -13.17 -9.61 -1.62
C LYS A 77 -12.52 -8.31 -1.16
N CYS A 78 -11.20 -8.34 -0.94
CA CYS A 78 -10.44 -7.13 -0.60
C CYS A 78 -10.43 -6.14 -1.76
N ILE A 79 -10.26 -6.62 -2.98
CA ILE A 79 -10.30 -5.76 -4.18
C ILE A 79 -11.64 -5.02 -4.29
N LYS A 80 -12.75 -5.74 -4.11
CA LYS A 80 -14.09 -5.12 -4.14
C LYS A 80 -14.25 -4.09 -3.03
N PHE A 81 -13.74 -4.40 -1.84
CA PHE A 81 -13.79 -3.49 -0.70
C PHE A 81 -12.98 -2.21 -1.00
N ILE A 82 -11.74 -2.36 -1.47
CA ILE A 82 -10.88 -1.22 -1.81
C ILE A 82 -11.56 -0.34 -2.88
N TYR A 83 -12.13 -0.98 -3.90
CA TYR A 83 -12.82 -0.26 -4.98
C TYR A 83 -13.97 0.59 -4.42
N ASN A 84 -14.82 0.00 -3.56
CA ASN A 84 -15.96 0.69 -2.97
C ASN A 84 -15.53 1.85 -2.07
N ILE A 85 -14.53 1.64 -1.22
CA ILE A 85 -14.02 2.70 -0.35
C ILE A 85 -13.38 3.82 -1.16
N SER A 86 -12.59 3.49 -2.18
CA SER A 86 -11.95 4.51 -3.02
C SER A 86 -12.98 5.37 -3.74
N LYS A 87 -14.09 4.78 -4.18
CA LYS A 87 -15.21 5.53 -4.76
C LYS A 87 -15.85 6.46 -3.74
N THR A 88 -16.13 5.95 -2.55
CA THR A 88 -16.77 6.73 -1.48
C THR A 88 -15.91 7.94 -1.09
N LEU A 89 -14.60 7.78 -1.04
CA LEU A 89 -13.67 8.86 -0.69
C LEU A 89 -13.23 9.69 -1.90
N ASP A 90 -13.66 9.32 -3.09
CA ASP A 90 -13.22 9.95 -4.34
C ASP A 90 -11.69 9.93 -4.49
N ILE A 91 -11.10 8.79 -4.19
CA ILE A 91 -9.67 8.53 -4.33
C ILE A 91 -9.43 7.72 -5.60
N LYS A 92 -8.43 8.11 -6.40
CA LYS A 92 -8.00 7.34 -7.57
C LYS A 92 -6.88 6.40 -7.18
N LEU A 93 -7.16 5.10 -7.21
CA LEU A 93 -6.18 4.05 -7.00
C LEU A 93 -6.07 3.19 -8.25
N ASN A 94 -4.85 2.81 -8.61
CA ASN A 94 -4.63 1.76 -9.58
C ASN A 94 -4.70 0.42 -8.83
N ILE A 95 -5.86 -0.21 -8.85
CA ILE A 95 -6.13 -1.44 -8.09
C ILE A 95 -5.79 -2.63 -8.98
N VAL A 96 -4.86 -3.48 -8.54
CA VAL A 96 -4.39 -4.63 -9.30
C VAL A 96 -4.71 -5.91 -8.54
N ASN A 97 -5.57 -6.74 -9.12
CA ASN A 97 -5.90 -8.06 -8.57
C ASN A 97 -4.86 -9.08 -9.06
N SER A 98 -3.82 -9.26 -8.27
CA SER A 98 -2.70 -10.13 -8.60
C SER A 98 -1.97 -10.57 -7.34
N SER A 99 -1.29 -11.71 -7.41
CA SER A 99 -0.27 -12.00 -6.42
C SER A 99 0.87 -10.99 -6.55
N VAL A 100 1.55 -10.73 -5.45
CA VAL A 100 2.67 -9.78 -5.44
C VAL A 100 3.80 -10.23 -6.35
N LEU A 101 4.16 -11.52 -6.31
CA LEU A 101 5.21 -12.07 -7.17
C LEU A 101 4.88 -11.90 -8.66
N LYS A 102 3.66 -12.21 -9.05
CA LYS A 102 3.22 -12.07 -10.44
C LYS A 102 3.28 -10.61 -10.88
N PHE A 103 2.80 -9.70 -10.03
CA PHE A 103 2.85 -8.28 -10.32
C PHE A 103 4.28 -7.79 -10.50
N LEU A 104 5.17 -8.11 -9.56
CA LEU A 104 6.56 -7.64 -9.61
C LEU A 104 7.32 -8.20 -10.82
N ASN A 105 7.00 -9.41 -11.25
CA ASN A 105 7.62 -9.99 -12.45
C ASN A 105 7.13 -9.37 -13.75
N ALA A 106 5.91 -8.85 -13.76
CA ALA A 106 5.27 -8.35 -14.98
C ALA A 106 5.30 -6.84 -15.14
N THR A 107 5.37 -6.09 -14.04
CA THR A 107 5.25 -4.64 -14.08
C THR A 107 6.45 -3.98 -14.77
N LYS A 108 6.14 -2.93 -15.54
CA LYS A 108 7.15 -2.02 -16.11
C LYS A 108 7.14 -0.67 -15.43
N LEU A 109 6.26 -0.50 -14.44
CA LEU A 109 6.17 0.73 -13.68
C LEU A 109 7.32 0.83 -12.67
N LYS A 110 7.68 2.05 -12.33
CA LYS A 110 8.66 2.35 -11.28
C LYS A 110 8.02 3.20 -10.21
N PHE A 111 8.46 3.01 -8.99
CA PHE A 111 7.88 3.64 -7.81
C PHE A 111 8.95 4.33 -6.98
N ASP A 112 8.58 5.42 -6.33
CA ASP A 112 9.45 6.13 -5.40
C ASP A 112 9.39 5.54 -4.00
N LEU A 113 8.24 4.97 -3.64
CA LEU A 113 7.99 4.37 -2.34
C LEU A 113 7.26 3.05 -2.54
N ILE A 114 7.77 2.00 -1.92
CA ILE A 114 7.13 0.67 -1.90
C ILE A 114 6.91 0.28 -0.46
N ILE A 115 5.66 0.04 -0.09
CA ILE A 115 5.27 -0.46 1.23
C ILE A 115 4.75 -1.87 1.06
N ALA A 116 5.27 -2.81 1.84
CA ALA A 116 4.83 -4.19 1.82
C ALA A 116 4.58 -4.66 3.26
N ASP A 117 3.35 -5.08 3.54
CA ASP A 117 2.97 -5.66 4.82
C ASP A 117 2.45 -7.07 4.58
N PRO A 118 3.36 -8.05 4.36
CA PRO A 118 2.97 -9.41 4.00
C PRO A 118 2.26 -10.11 5.16
N PRO A 119 1.41 -11.12 4.86
CA PRO A 119 0.77 -11.92 5.91
C PRO A 119 1.79 -12.61 6.81
N TYR A 120 1.39 -12.92 8.04
CA TYR A 120 2.24 -13.63 9.01
C TYR A 120 2.71 -15.00 8.49
N SER A 121 1.98 -15.60 7.54
CA SER A 121 2.35 -16.88 6.94
C SER A 121 3.61 -16.81 6.08
N HIS A 122 4.07 -15.62 5.70
CA HIS A 122 5.29 -15.46 4.90
C HIS A 122 6.52 -15.65 5.78
N SER A 123 7.45 -16.49 5.32
CA SER A 123 8.73 -16.72 5.97
C SER A 123 9.69 -15.56 5.71
N LYS A 124 10.79 -15.50 6.48
CA LYS A 124 11.86 -14.53 6.23
C LYS A 124 12.44 -14.69 4.83
N GLU A 125 12.55 -15.94 4.36
CA GLU A 125 13.07 -16.26 3.03
C GLU A 125 12.16 -15.74 1.94
N GLU A 126 10.84 -15.86 2.12
CA GLU A 126 9.86 -15.32 1.17
C GLU A 126 9.92 -13.79 1.12
N ILE A 127 10.04 -13.14 2.27
CA ILE A 127 10.16 -11.68 2.34
C ILE A 127 11.46 -11.22 1.69
N GLN A 128 12.58 -11.91 1.95
CA GLN A 128 13.85 -11.58 1.34
C GLN A 128 13.81 -11.74 -0.18
N ALA A 129 13.14 -12.79 -0.66
CA ALA A 129 12.97 -13.00 -2.09
C ALA A 129 12.20 -11.87 -2.77
N LEU A 130 11.19 -11.32 -2.10
CA LEU A 130 10.44 -10.15 -2.61
C LEU A 130 11.33 -8.92 -2.70
N ILE A 131 12.11 -8.66 -1.68
CA ILE A 131 13.04 -7.52 -1.65
C ILE A 131 14.08 -7.65 -2.78
N ASP A 132 14.66 -8.83 -2.93
CA ASP A 132 15.63 -9.11 -3.99
C ASP A 132 15.02 -8.91 -5.37
N LEU A 133 13.77 -9.31 -5.56
CA LEU A 133 13.06 -9.15 -6.82
C LEU A 133 12.85 -7.67 -7.15
N VAL A 134 12.46 -6.87 -6.17
CA VAL A 134 12.27 -5.42 -6.35
C VAL A 134 13.56 -4.77 -6.86
N PHE A 135 14.69 -5.09 -6.26
CA PHE A 135 15.97 -4.52 -6.67
C PHE A 135 16.47 -5.10 -7.99
N ARG A 136 16.34 -6.40 -8.22
CA ARG A 136 16.77 -7.05 -9.46
C ARG A 136 15.98 -6.54 -10.67
N LYS A 137 14.68 -6.30 -10.51
CA LYS A 137 13.81 -5.77 -11.57
C LYS A 137 13.87 -4.26 -11.70
N ASN A 138 14.63 -3.61 -10.85
CA ASN A 138 14.79 -2.15 -10.87
C ASN A 138 13.44 -1.42 -10.77
N ILE A 139 12.57 -1.88 -9.88
CA ILE A 139 11.22 -1.34 -9.70
C ILE A 139 11.22 -0.05 -8.87
N LEU A 140 12.18 0.07 -7.96
CA LEU A 140 12.34 1.26 -7.13
C LEU A 140 13.17 2.32 -7.84
N ASN A 141 12.71 3.56 -7.84
CA ASN A 141 13.45 4.67 -8.44
C ASN A 141 14.77 4.92 -7.70
N LYS A 142 15.82 5.25 -8.46
CA LYS A 142 17.19 5.41 -7.93
C LYS A 142 17.35 6.49 -6.87
N LYS A 143 16.43 7.46 -6.85
CA LYS A 143 16.45 8.55 -5.87
C LYS A 143 15.90 8.14 -4.50
N CYS A 144 15.30 6.96 -4.41
CA CYS A 144 14.73 6.48 -3.17
C CYS A 144 15.78 5.72 -2.37
N ARG A 145 15.92 6.09 -1.11
CA ARG A 145 16.74 5.34 -0.14
C ARG A 145 15.83 4.35 0.57
N SER A 146 16.25 3.14 0.62
CA SER A 146 15.53 2.09 1.36
C SER A 146 15.47 2.36 2.86
#